data_b4c9c205965dd5f15aff93e6037789c4
#
_entry.id   b4c9c205965dd5f15aff93e6037789c4
#
_cell.length_a   1.000
_cell.length_b   1.000
_cell.length_c   1.000
_cell.angle_alpha   90.00
_cell.angle_beta   90.00
_cell.angle_gamma   90.00
#
_symmetry.space_group_name_H-M   'P 1'
#
loop_
_entity.id
_entity.type
_entity.pdbx_description
1 polymer ?
#
loop_
_entity_poly.entity_id
_entity_poly.type
_entity_poly.pdbx_seq_one_letter_code
_entity_poly.pdbx_strand_id
1 'polypeptide(L)'
;MNNKGFTLIELIATIALLAVIAVISFVSISGILKKSKINDCKNLVGSIKSVSNEYISDNRYNSLFDSDGDKKIIITGRDLVEKKYLSNLIINPFDSKTDITDDVKIEIILNDDYSANEITVMNKDSRVIDCDSETW
;
A
#
# COMPACT_ATOMS: atom_id res chain seq x y z
N MET A 1 -36.59 36.95 -31.79
CA MET A 1 -35.89 35.87 -31.07
C MET A 1 -36.38 34.53 -31.60
N ASN A 2 -35.53 33.80 -32.38
CA ASN A 2 -35.90 32.47 -32.89
C ASN A 2 -35.71 31.45 -31.75
N ASN A 3 -36.77 31.13 -31.06
CA ASN A 3 -36.79 30.02 -30.12
C ASN A 3 -36.93 28.70 -30.89
N LYS A 4 -35.81 28.15 -31.36
CA LYS A 4 -35.78 26.80 -31.91
C LYS A 4 -35.71 25.84 -30.71
N GLY A 5 -36.84 25.21 -30.38
CA GLY A 5 -36.89 24.13 -29.39
C GLY A 5 -36.16 22.89 -29.94
N PHE A 6 -35.58 22.10 -29.03
CA PHE A 6 -35.02 20.80 -29.37
C PHE A 6 -36.09 19.87 -29.92
N THR A 7 -35.75 19.13 -30.96
CA THR A 7 -36.64 18.11 -31.50
C THR A 7 -36.57 16.84 -30.62
N LEU A 8 -37.66 16.08 -30.62
CA LEU A 8 -37.71 14.81 -29.88
C LEU A 8 -36.59 13.84 -30.30
N ILE A 9 -36.28 13.83 -31.60
CA ILE A 9 -35.25 12.97 -32.16
C ILE A 9 -33.84 13.36 -31.71
N GLU A 10 -33.54 14.66 -31.57
CA GLU A 10 -32.26 15.14 -31.02
C GLU A 10 -32.07 14.71 -29.57
N LEU A 11 -33.16 14.76 -28.78
CA LEU A 11 -33.10 14.31 -27.39
C LEU A 11 -32.81 12.81 -27.33
N ILE A 12 -33.50 11.98 -28.10
CA ILE A 12 -33.30 10.53 -28.10
C ILE A 12 -31.89 10.19 -28.61
N ALA A 13 -31.40 10.87 -29.62
CA ALA A 13 -30.05 10.66 -30.16
C ALA A 13 -28.97 10.99 -29.10
N THR A 14 -29.13 12.08 -28.36
CA THR A 14 -28.16 12.47 -27.31
C THR A 14 -28.11 11.50 -26.16
N ILE A 15 -29.26 11.03 -25.65
CA ILE A 15 -29.28 10.04 -24.55
C ILE A 15 -28.73 8.68 -25.02
N ALA A 16 -28.98 8.27 -26.27
CA ALA A 16 -28.42 7.03 -26.81
C ALA A 16 -26.89 7.11 -26.92
N LEU A 17 -26.35 8.24 -27.37
CA LEU A 17 -24.90 8.47 -27.43
C LEU A 17 -24.26 8.48 -26.05
N LEU A 18 -24.87 9.15 -25.08
CA LEU A 18 -24.41 9.17 -23.68
C LEU A 18 -24.39 7.79 -23.06
N ALA A 19 -25.40 6.96 -23.33
CA ALA A 19 -25.47 5.60 -22.85
C ALA A 19 -24.29 4.74 -23.35
N VAL A 20 -23.93 4.85 -24.63
CA VAL A 20 -22.79 4.14 -25.21
C VAL A 20 -21.46 4.58 -24.55
N ILE A 21 -21.26 5.88 -24.40
CA ILE A 21 -20.04 6.42 -23.75
C ILE A 21 -19.95 5.96 -22.29
N ALA A 22 -21.07 5.95 -21.55
CA ALA A 22 -21.09 5.51 -20.16
C ALA A 22 -20.65 4.06 -20.01
N VAL A 23 -21.11 3.15 -20.88
CA VAL A 23 -20.72 1.72 -20.83
C VAL A 23 -19.21 1.55 -21.06
N ILE A 24 -18.65 2.21 -22.05
CA ILE A 24 -17.22 2.09 -22.38
C ILE A 24 -16.35 2.66 -21.23
N SER A 25 -16.76 3.79 -20.65
CA SER A 25 -16.03 4.44 -19.57
C SER A 25 -15.97 3.59 -18.28
N PHE A 26 -17.04 2.88 -17.95
CA PHE A 26 -17.13 2.09 -16.73
C PHE A 26 -16.11 0.94 -16.71
N VAL A 27 -15.95 0.23 -17.80
CA VAL A 27 -14.97 -0.89 -17.89
C VAL A 27 -13.53 -0.40 -17.75
N SER A 28 -13.19 0.74 -18.36
CA SER A 28 -11.84 1.33 -18.30
C SER A 28 -11.48 1.79 -16.89
N ILE A 29 -12.41 2.37 -16.14
CA ILE A 29 -12.19 2.88 -14.79
C ILE A 29 -11.87 1.74 -13.81
N SER A 30 -12.57 0.62 -13.89
CA SER A 30 -12.37 -0.52 -12.98
C SER A 30 -10.94 -1.09 -13.07
N GLY A 31 -10.41 -1.22 -14.28
CA GLY A 31 -9.03 -1.68 -14.51
C GLY A 31 -7.97 -0.71 -13.97
N ILE A 32 -8.20 0.60 -14.13
CA ILE A 32 -7.30 1.64 -13.63
C ILE A 32 -7.28 1.66 -12.10
N LEU A 33 -8.45 1.56 -11.45
CA LEU A 33 -8.55 1.53 -9.99
C LEU A 33 -7.84 0.32 -9.38
N LYS A 34 -7.97 -0.85 -10.00
CA LYS A 34 -7.25 -2.05 -9.57
C LYS A 34 -5.73 -1.84 -9.64
N LYS A 35 -5.24 -1.34 -10.78
CA LYS A 35 -3.81 -1.06 -10.97
C LYS A 35 -3.30 -0.01 -9.99
N SER A 36 -4.09 1.01 -9.68
CA SER A 36 -3.75 2.02 -8.68
C SER A 36 -3.55 1.38 -7.31
N LYS A 37 -4.48 0.56 -6.84
CA LYS A 37 -4.38 -0.13 -5.55
C LYS A 37 -3.15 -1.03 -5.43
N ILE A 38 -2.80 -1.74 -6.51
CA ILE A 38 -1.58 -2.55 -6.57
C ILE A 38 -0.33 -1.66 -6.44
N ASN A 39 -0.30 -0.53 -7.14
CA ASN A 39 0.81 0.42 -7.04
C ASN A 39 0.89 1.04 -5.64
N ASP A 40 -0.24 1.38 -5.03
CA ASP A 40 -0.29 1.92 -3.67
C ASP A 40 0.24 0.90 -2.66
N CYS A 41 -0.10 -0.38 -2.82
CA CYS A 41 0.47 -1.47 -2.02
C CYS A 41 2.00 -1.56 -2.19
N LYS A 42 2.49 -1.56 -3.42
CA LYS A 42 3.95 -1.63 -3.71
C LYS A 42 4.70 -0.43 -3.14
N ASN A 43 4.14 0.77 -3.24
CA ASN A 43 4.69 1.99 -2.66
C ASN A 43 4.71 1.92 -1.13
N LEU A 44 3.63 1.42 -0.52
CA LEU A 44 3.55 1.26 0.93
C LEU A 44 4.59 0.26 1.43
N VAL A 45 4.70 -0.91 0.82
CA VAL A 45 5.73 -1.91 1.18
C VAL A 45 7.14 -1.34 1.00
N GLY A 46 7.38 -0.58 -0.08
CA GLY A 46 8.64 0.11 -0.32
C GLY A 46 8.97 1.14 0.77
N SER A 47 7.99 1.92 1.17
CA SER A 47 8.12 2.91 2.26
C SER A 47 8.42 2.24 3.59
N ILE A 48 7.72 1.16 3.94
CA ILE A 48 7.96 0.39 5.16
C ILE A 48 9.39 -0.15 5.17
N LYS A 49 9.86 -0.72 4.06
CA LYS A 49 11.25 -1.21 3.95
C LYS A 49 12.28 -0.10 4.12
N SER A 50 12.07 1.06 3.50
CA SER A 50 12.97 2.21 3.61
C SER A 50 13.08 2.71 5.05
N VAL A 51 11.94 2.89 5.70
CA VAL A 51 11.85 3.35 7.08
C VAL A 51 12.41 2.32 8.07
N SER A 52 12.21 1.03 7.80
CA SER A 52 12.80 -0.05 8.61
C SER A 52 14.34 -0.06 8.50
N ASN A 53 14.87 0.22 7.33
CA ASN A 53 16.32 0.36 7.14
C ASN A 53 16.89 1.55 7.91
N GLU A 54 16.18 2.68 7.94
CA GLU A 54 16.53 3.86 8.75
C GLU A 54 16.49 3.50 10.24
N TYR A 55 15.42 2.85 10.70
CA TYR A 55 15.30 2.36 12.07
C TYR A 55 16.49 1.50 12.50
N ILE A 56 16.92 0.55 11.66
CA ILE A 56 18.08 -0.30 11.94
C ILE A 56 19.36 0.55 11.99
N SER A 57 19.54 1.47 11.05
CA SER A 57 20.74 2.32 10.99
C SER A 57 20.89 3.17 12.25
N ASP A 58 19.79 3.72 12.76
CA ASP A 58 19.77 4.57 13.95
C ASP A 58 19.97 3.78 15.24
N ASN A 59 19.53 2.54 15.27
CA ASN A 59 19.55 1.68 16.45
C ASN A 59 20.67 0.64 16.44
N ARG A 60 21.53 0.65 15.45
CA ARG A 60 22.61 -0.32 15.21
C ARG A 60 23.51 -0.59 16.43
N TYR A 61 23.69 0.39 17.28
CA TYR A 61 24.54 0.31 18.47
C TYR A 61 23.77 0.15 19.79
N ASN A 62 22.45 -0.07 19.72
CA ASN A 62 21.63 -0.30 20.90
C ASN A 62 21.61 -1.77 21.27
N SER A 63 21.51 -2.05 22.59
CA SER A 63 21.45 -3.39 23.17
C SER A 63 20.31 -4.30 22.66
N LEU A 64 19.45 -3.82 21.81
CA LEU A 64 18.41 -4.61 21.13
C LEU A 64 19.00 -5.69 20.21
N PHE A 65 20.26 -5.55 19.80
CA PHE A 65 20.97 -6.47 18.91
C PHE A 65 21.92 -7.42 19.63
N ASP A 66 22.01 -7.31 20.97
CA ASP A 66 23.05 -7.95 21.77
C ASP A 66 22.62 -9.30 22.40
N SER A 67 21.46 -9.80 22.06
CA SER A 67 20.95 -11.03 22.64
C SER A 67 21.04 -12.18 21.62
N ASP A 68 22.01 -13.05 21.81
CA ASP A 68 22.01 -14.42 21.30
C ASP A 68 22.60 -14.69 19.89
N GLY A 69 23.29 -13.76 19.25
CA GLY A 69 23.92 -14.03 17.96
C GLY A 69 22.94 -14.22 16.79
N ASP A 70 21.69 -14.00 17.02
CA ASP A 70 20.64 -14.11 16.00
C ASP A 70 20.63 -12.86 15.13
N LYS A 71 21.07 -12.99 13.89
CA LYS A 71 21.09 -11.90 12.90
C LYS A 71 19.71 -11.60 12.33
N LYS A 72 18.66 -11.95 13.04
CA LYS A 72 17.28 -11.80 12.61
C LYS A 72 16.47 -11.01 13.63
N ILE A 73 15.83 -9.95 13.19
CA ILE A 73 14.97 -9.09 14.00
C ILE A 73 13.57 -9.08 13.42
N ILE A 74 12.58 -9.08 14.28
CA ILE A 74 11.18 -8.88 13.91
C ILE A 74 10.67 -7.65 14.64
N ILE A 75 10.22 -6.64 13.87
CA ILE A 75 9.55 -5.45 14.36
C ILE A 75 8.14 -5.36 13.77
N THR A 76 7.28 -4.60 14.41
CA THR A 76 5.91 -4.39 13.93
C THR A 76 5.74 -3.01 13.29
N GLY A 77 4.69 -2.84 12.50
CA GLY A 77 4.33 -1.51 12.00
C GLY A 77 4.06 -0.52 13.15
N ARG A 78 3.52 -1.01 14.27
CA ARG A 78 3.30 -0.23 15.49
C ARG A 78 4.62 0.34 16.04
N ASP A 79 5.67 -0.45 16.10
CA ASP A 79 6.98 0.01 16.58
C ASP A 79 7.50 1.18 15.77
N LEU A 80 7.32 1.16 14.45
CA LEU A 80 7.73 2.25 13.56
C LEU A 80 6.92 3.53 13.78
N VAL A 81 5.62 3.40 14.06
CA VAL A 81 4.74 4.55 14.36
C VAL A 81 5.06 5.15 15.73
N GLU A 82 5.18 4.34 16.77
CA GLU A 82 5.48 4.79 18.14
C GLU A 82 6.84 5.48 18.24
N LYS A 83 7.82 4.96 17.51
CA LYS A 83 9.17 5.55 17.45
C LYS A 83 9.31 6.68 16.43
N LYS A 84 8.20 7.10 15.80
CA LYS A 84 8.09 8.24 14.87
C LYS A 84 8.86 8.09 13.56
N TYR A 85 9.18 6.88 13.14
CA TYR A 85 9.69 6.59 11.82
C TYR A 85 8.59 6.61 10.76
N LEU A 86 7.35 6.27 11.14
CA LEU A 86 6.16 6.49 10.34
C LEU A 86 5.28 7.55 11.03
N SER A 87 4.83 8.53 10.24
CA SER A 87 4.01 9.64 10.74
C SER A 87 2.54 9.31 10.90
N ASN A 88 2.07 8.28 10.21
CA ASN A 88 0.66 7.87 10.16
C ASN A 88 0.52 6.37 10.37
N LEU A 89 -0.70 5.96 10.76
CA LEU A 89 -1.11 4.56 10.78
C LEU A 89 -1.01 3.95 9.37
N ILE A 90 -0.74 2.64 9.33
CA ILE A 90 -0.68 1.89 8.07
C ILE A 90 -2.10 1.46 7.71
N ILE A 91 -2.62 1.98 6.61
CA ILE A 91 -3.96 1.67 6.12
C ILE A 91 -3.86 0.66 4.98
N ASN A 92 -4.75 -0.33 4.99
CA ASN A 92 -4.82 -1.33 3.94
C ASN A 92 -5.08 -0.68 2.56
N PRO A 93 -4.19 -0.82 1.58
CA PRO A 93 -4.34 -0.19 0.27
C PRO A 93 -5.52 -0.75 -0.54
N PHE A 94 -5.96 -1.97 -0.25
CA PHE A 94 -7.12 -2.59 -0.91
C PHE A 94 -8.45 -2.23 -0.25
N ASP A 95 -8.41 -1.92 1.06
CA ASP A 95 -9.54 -1.39 1.82
C ASP A 95 -9.11 -0.16 2.62
N SER A 96 -9.32 1.02 2.07
CA SER A 96 -8.87 2.32 2.61
C SER A 96 -9.44 2.69 3.98
N LYS A 97 -10.15 1.80 4.65
CA LYS A 97 -10.76 2.02 5.97
C LYS A 97 -10.12 1.19 7.08
N THR A 98 -9.44 0.11 6.73
CA THR A 98 -8.88 -0.82 7.70
C THR A 98 -7.47 -0.41 8.09
N ASP A 99 -7.27 -0.11 9.37
CA ASP A 99 -5.95 0.06 9.99
C ASP A 99 -5.31 -1.31 10.17
N ILE A 100 -4.12 -1.49 9.60
CA ILE A 100 -3.34 -2.72 9.64
C ILE A 100 -1.98 -2.53 10.33
N THR A 101 -1.82 -1.43 11.07
CA THR A 101 -0.54 -1.09 11.73
C THR A 101 -0.04 -2.21 12.63
N ASP A 102 -0.93 -2.85 13.39
CA ASP A 102 -0.60 -3.97 14.27
C ASP A 102 -0.45 -5.31 13.52
N ASP A 103 -1.03 -5.41 12.33
CA ASP A 103 -1.00 -6.63 11.53
C ASP A 103 0.26 -6.75 10.66
N VAL A 104 1.00 -5.64 10.50
CA VAL A 104 2.25 -5.62 9.72
C VAL A 104 3.42 -6.07 10.58
N LYS A 105 4.09 -7.12 10.14
CA LYS A 105 5.36 -7.62 10.70
C LYS A 105 6.49 -7.40 9.70
N ILE A 106 7.63 -6.96 10.19
CA ILE A 106 8.80 -6.72 9.36
C ILE A 106 9.93 -7.60 9.89
N GLU A 107 10.33 -8.56 9.09
CA GLU A 107 11.49 -9.41 9.34
C GLU A 107 12.71 -8.79 8.69
N ILE A 108 13.77 -8.60 9.47
CA ILE A 108 15.01 -7.99 9.03
C ILE A 108 16.15 -8.96 9.30
N ILE A 109 16.86 -9.34 8.27
CA ILE A 109 18.08 -10.13 8.36
C ILE A 109 19.26 -9.15 8.33
N LEU A 110 20.19 -9.29 9.25
CA LEU A 110 21.32 -8.38 9.40
C LEU A 110 22.60 -8.99 8.84
N ASN A 111 23.48 -8.12 8.35
CA ASN A 111 24.88 -8.40 8.04
C ASN A 111 25.74 -8.50 9.32
N ASP A 112 27.03 -8.85 9.16
CA ASP A 112 27.98 -8.91 10.27
C ASP A 112 28.24 -7.55 10.92
N ASP A 113 28.02 -6.45 10.19
CA ASP A 113 28.16 -5.07 10.69
C ASP A 113 26.87 -4.50 11.25
N TYR A 114 25.85 -5.34 11.44
CA TYR A 114 24.49 -4.99 11.88
C TYR A 114 23.74 -4.03 10.93
N SER A 115 24.16 -3.90 9.70
CA SER A 115 23.35 -3.27 8.66
C SER A 115 22.25 -4.23 8.18
N ALA A 116 21.14 -3.71 7.67
CA ALA A 116 20.11 -4.54 7.09
C ALA A 116 20.59 -5.20 5.79
N ASN A 117 20.54 -6.53 5.73
CA ASN A 117 20.82 -7.33 4.53
C ASN A 117 19.55 -7.54 3.72
N GLU A 118 18.50 -8.01 4.38
CA GLU A 118 17.20 -8.28 3.76
C GLU A 118 16.08 -7.78 4.67
N ILE A 119 15.08 -7.12 4.08
CA ILE A 119 13.89 -6.65 4.78
C ILE A 119 12.67 -7.24 4.10
N THR A 120 11.93 -8.06 4.83
CA THR A 120 10.71 -8.71 4.36
C THR A 120 9.50 -8.19 5.14
N VAL A 121 8.50 -7.68 4.42
CA VAL A 121 7.25 -7.22 5.02
C VAL A 121 6.21 -8.32 4.93
N MET A 122 5.61 -8.66 6.06
CA MET A 122 4.66 -9.76 6.22
C MET A 122 3.36 -9.26 6.85
N ASN A 123 2.29 -9.98 6.62
CA ASN A 123 1.02 -9.78 7.31
C ASN A 123 1.02 -10.45 8.71
N LYS A 124 -0.10 -10.32 9.43
CA LYS A 124 -0.28 -10.92 10.78
C LYS A 124 -0.01 -12.44 10.83
N ASP A 125 -0.29 -13.16 9.74
CA ASP A 125 -0.11 -14.60 9.62
C ASP A 125 1.34 -14.98 9.25
N SER A 126 2.26 -14.02 9.25
CA SER A 126 3.68 -14.17 8.84
C SER A 126 3.86 -14.63 7.39
N ARG A 127 2.92 -14.24 6.52
CA ARG A 127 3.03 -14.43 5.07
C ARG A 127 3.58 -13.16 4.43
N VAL A 128 4.52 -13.33 3.51
CA VAL A 128 5.04 -12.21 2.71
C VAL A 128 3.89 -11.54 1.95
N ILE A 129 3.82 -10.23 2.05
CA ILE A 129 2.78 -9.46 1.37
C ILE A 129 3.01 -9.50 -0.13
N ASP A 130 1.99 -9.97 -0.86
CA ASP A 130 1.97 -10.02 -2.32
C ASP A 130 0.91 -9.06 -2.85
N CYS A 131 1.37 -7.90 -3.32
CA CYS A 131 0.48 -6.87 -3.85
C CYS A 131 -0.24 -7.28 -5.15
N ASP A 132 0.30 -8.20 -5.91
CA ASP A 132 -0.31 -8.62 -7.19
C ASP A 132 -1.49 -9.57 -6.96
N SER A 133 -1.52 -10.30 -5.84
CA SER A 133 -2.64 -11.17 -5.44
C SER A 133 -3.76 -10.44 -4.67
N GLU A 134 -3.64 -9.13 -4.46
CA GLU A 134 -4.56 -8.29 -3.67
C GLU A 134 -4.77 -8.78 -2.21
N THR A 135 -3.84 -9.58 -1.70
CA THR A 135 -3.83 -10.06 -0.32
C THR A 135 -2.86 -9.27 0.52
N TRP A 136 -3.40 -8.76 1.62
CA TRP A 136 -2.62 -8.07 2.65
C TRP A 136 -2.50 -8.95 3.88
#